data_fd1b739de33e7772b39325f5890c8522
#
_entry.id   fd1b739de33e7772b39325f5890c8522
#
_cell.length_a   1.000
_cell.length_b   1.000
_cell.length_c   1.000
_cell.angle_alpha   90.00
_cell.angle_beta   90.00
_cell.angle_gamma   90.00
#
_symmetry.space_group_name_H-M   'P 1'
#
loop_
_entity.id
_entity.type
_entity.pdbx_description
1 polymer ?
#
loop_
_entity_poly.entity_id
_entity_poly.type
_entity_poly.pdbx_seq_one_letter_code
_entity_poly.pdbx_strand_id
1 'polypeptide(L)'
;MGSYHQGNHSRSHRLGGNVGLNRLRSMVASCFYQNYREVRLLVIHCSATRYDRDFPVEALRASHKARGFADIGYHFYVTRDGEIHRCRPLNQIGAHAAGWNDQSVGICYEGGLDESLQPTDTRTYAQKCALMDLL
;
A
#
# COMPACT_ATOMS: atom_id res chain seq x y z
N MET A 1 1.89 13.98 5.77
CA MET A 1 2.76 14.20 5.70
C MET A 1 3.56 14.17 5.90
N GLY A 2 3.10 13.92 5.86
CA GLY A 2 3.88 13.77 6.15
C GLY A 2 4.36 13.40 6.14
N SER A 3 3.92 13.09 6.76
CA SER A 3 4.44 12.94 6.89
C SER A 3 4.55 12.80 6.96
N TYR A 4 4.30 12.70 6.96
CA TYR A 4 4.38 12.60 6.77
C TYR A 4 4.88 12.72 7.01
N HIS A 5 4.64 12.72 7.56
CA HIS A 5 5.03 12.90 7.63
C HIS A 5 5.45 13.12 7.71
N GLN A 6 5.34 13.20 7.88
CA GLN A 6 5.64 13.37 7.65
C GLN A 6 6.19 13.66 7.67
N GLY A 7 5.48 13.77 7.97
CA GLY A 7 5.81 13.72 7.92
C GLY A 7 6.08 14.25 7.79
N ASN A 8 5.99 14.00 8.39
CA ASN A 8 6.32 14.18 7.96
C ASN A 8 6.43 14.73 7.71
N HIS A 9 6.02 14.48 8.02
CA HIS A 9 6.00 14.78 7.50
C HIS A 9 6.23 15.18 6.98
N SER A 10 5.91 15.26 7.22
CA SER A 10 6.16 15.41 6.65
C SER A 10 6.34 16.03 6.16
N ARG A 11 5.97 16.13 5.96
CA ARG A 11 6.14 16.50 5.59
C ARG A 11 6.39 16.69 4.76
N SER A 12 5.85 16.33 4.53
CA SER A 12 6.13 16.39 3.98
C SER A 12 5.95 16.74 3.52
N HIS A 13 5.23 16.94 3.37
CA HIS A 13 5.08 17.08 2.98
C HIS A 13 4.70 17.56 2.26
N ARG A 14 3.90 18.10 1.76
CA ARG A 14 3.41 18.43 1.08
C ARG A 14 3.48 19.22 0.09
N LEU A 15 3.37 19.75 -0.14
CA LEU A 15 3.52 19.94 -1.41
C LEU A 15 2.50 19.46 -2.24
N GLY A 16 1.59 19.45 -2.48
CA GLY A 16 0.61 18.98 -3.32
C GLY A 16 0.70 17.51 -3.65
N GLY A 17 -0.41 16.88 -3.91
CA GLY A 17 -0.45 15.47 -4.19
C GLY A 17 0.32 15.04 -5.44
N ASN A 18 0.70 15.99 -6.28
CA ASN A 18 1.42 15.66 -7.51
C ASN A 18 2.79 15.05 -7.26
N VAL A 19 3.40 15.35 -6.11
CA VAL A 19 4.73 14.83 -5.79
C VAL A 19 4.68 13.31 -5.64
N GLY A 20 3.74 12.81 -4.84
CA GLY A 20 3.61 11.37 -4.63
C GLY A 20 3.19 10.64 -5.89
N LEU A 21 2.25 11.20 -6.63
CA LEU A 21 1.80 10.62 -7.89
C LEU A 21 2.96 10.47 -8.87
N ASN A 22 3.77 11.52 -9.00
CA ASN A 22 4.92 11.47 -9.90
C ASN A 22 5.94 10.44 -9.43
N ARG A 23 6.09 10.29 -8.11
CA ARG A 23 7.02 9.32 -7.56
C ARG A 23 6.63 7.89 -7.94
N LEU A 24 5.38 7.52 -7.76
CA LEU A 24 4.93 6.17 -8.09
C LEU A 24 5.01 5.92 -9.59
N ARG A 25 4.60 6.88 -10.40
CA ARG A 25 4.71 6.77 -11.85
C ARG A 25 6.14 6.55 -12.28
N SER A 26 7.06 7.28 -11.69
CA SER A 26 8.49 7.17 -11.99
C SER A 26 9.01 5.79 -11.61
N MET A 27 8.60 5.25 -10.47
CA MET A 27 9.01 3.92 -10.03
C MET A 27 8.50 2.84 -10.98
N VAL A 28 7.24 2.94 -11.40
CA VAL A 28 6.65 2.00 -12.34
C VAL A 28 7.35 2.08 -13.70
N ALA A 29 7.60 3.30 -14.18
CA ALA A 29 8.30 3.50 -15.44
C ALA A 29 9.72 2.92 -15.38
N SER A 30 10.41 3.08 -14.26
CA SER A 30 11.74 2.51 -14.07
C SER A 30 11.71 0.99 -14.19
N CYS A 31 10.71 0.34 -13.57
CA CYS A 31 10.55 -1.11 -13.69
C CYS A 31 10.31 -1.53 -15.15
N PHE A 32 9.51 -0.76 -15.87
CA PHE A 32 9.22 -1.05 -17.27
C PHE A 32 10.47 -0.93 -18.12
N TYR A 33 11.24 0.11 -17.92
CA TYR A 33 12.51 0.31 -18.65
C TYR A 33 13.50 -0.82 -18.40
N GLN A 34 13.45 -1.43 -17.23
CA GLN A 34 14.34 -2.55 -16.91
C GLN A 34 13.75 -3.89 -17.38
N ASN A 35 12.68 -3.85 -18.15
CA ASN A 35 12.02 -5.01 -18.70
C ASN A 35 11.51 -6.00 -17.67
N TYR A 36 11.13 -5.50 -16.48
CA TYR A 36 10.63 -6.37 -15.44
C TYR A 36 9.21 -6.84 -15.73
N ARG A 37 8.30 -5.91 -15.98
CA ARG A 37 6.93 -6.26 -16.34
C ARG A 37 6.13 -5.00 -16.69
N GLU A 38 5.04 -5.20 -17.41
CA GLU A 38 4.14 -4.12 -17.77
C GLU A 38 3.07 -3.96 -16.69
N VAL A 39 2.90 -2.76 -16.16
CA VAL A 39 1.91 -2.46 -15.14
C VAL A 39 0.82 -1.59 -15.75
N ARG A 40 -0.43 -2.05 -15.62
CA ARG A 40 -1.61 -1.34 -16.15
C ARG A 40 -2.57 -0.93 -15.08
N LEU A 41 -2.50 -1.54 -13.89
CA LEU A 41 -3.48 -1.33 -12.84
C LEU A 41 -2.80 -1.05 -11.51
N LEU A 42 -3.41 -0.14 -10.74
CA LEU A 42 -3.09 0.07 -9.34
C LEU A 42 -4.32 -0.39 -8.55
N VAL A 43 -4.18 -1.44 -7.76
CA VAL A 43 -5.31 -2.04 -7.04
C VAL A 43 -5.16 -1.76 -5.55
N ILE A 44 -6.18 -1.12 -4.97
CA ILE A 44 -6.16 -0.76 -3.55
C ILE A 44 -7.00 -1.77 -2.78
N HIS A 45 -6.39 -2.33 -1.73
CA HIS A 45 -7.04 -3.28 -0.83
C HIS A 45 -7.02 -2.74 0.59
N CYS A 46 -7.84 -3.33 1.46
CA CYS A 46 -7.68 -3.17 2.90
C CYS A 46 -7.18 -4.50 3.49
N SER A 47 -6.59 -4.42 4.69
CA SER A 47 -6.13 -5.63 5.37
C SER A 47 -7.27 -6.47 5.93
N ALA A 48 -8.48 -5.94 5.95
CA ALA A 48 -9.66 -6.57 6.54
C ALA A 48 -9.42 -6.88 8.02
N THR A 49 -8.94 -5.89 8.75
CA THR A 49 -8.71 -5.95 10.19
C THR A 49 -9.48 -4.83 10.88
N ARG A 50 -9.70 -4.97 12.19
CA ARG A 50 -10.43 -3.96 12.96
C ARG A 50 -9.67 -2.65 12.97
N TYR A 51 -10.41 -1.56 12.77
CA TYR A 51 -9.83 -0.22 12.67
C TYR A 51 -9.14 0.23 13.97
N ASP A 52 -9.55 -0.34 15.12
CA ASP A 52 -9.08 0.07 16.43
C ASP A 52 -8.00 -0.86 16.99
N ARG A 53 -7.44 -1.74 16.16
CA ARG A 53 -6.38 -2.67 16.54
C ARG A 53 -5.21 -2.54 15.60
N ASP A 54 -4.01 -2.56 16.15
CA ASP A 54 -2.81 -2.48 15.34
C ASP A 54 -2.60 -3.76 14.54
N PHE A 55 -2.27 -3.58 13.27
CA PHE A 55 -1.89 -4.68 12.41
C PHE A 55 -0.62 -4.27 11.66
N PRO A 56 0.54 -4.27 12.34
CA PRO A 56 1.77 -3.79 11.74
C PRO A 56 2.24 -4.67 10.59
N VAL A 57 3.21 -4.16 9.84
CA VAL A 57 3.70 -4.84 8.64
C VAL A 57 4.17 -6.27 8.95
N GLU A 58 4.74 -6.50 10.14
CA GLU A 58 5.20 -7.85 10.51
C GLU A 58 4.04 -8.81 10.76
N ALA A 59 2.93 -8.31 11.29
CA ALA A 59 1.73 -9.14 11.45
C ALA A 59 1.13 -9.50 10.10
N LEU A 60 1.12 -8.55 9.17
CA LEU A 60 0.68 -8.82 7.80
C LEU A 60 1.58 -9.87 7.15
N ARG A 61 2.89 -9.74 7.31
CA ARG A 61 3.84 -10.72 6.76
C ARG A 61 3.60 -12.11 7.33
N ALA A 62 3.43 -12.20 8.65
CA ALA A 62 3.17 -13.48 9.31
C ALA A 62 1.87 -14.12 8.79
N SER A 63 0.84 -13.31 8.60
CA SER A 63 -0.45 -13.77 8.09
C SER A 63 -0.31 -14.34 6.68
N HIS A 64 0.39 -13.65 5.80
CA HIS A 64 0.59 -14.11 4.43
C HIS A 64 1.45 -15.36 4.37
N LYS A 65 2.50 -15.42 5.18
CA LYS A 65 3.34 -16.64 5.23
C LYS A 65 2.57 -17.84 5.76
N ALA A 66 1.69 -17.62 6.74
CA ALA A 66 0.84 -18.69 7.25
C ALA A 66 -0.12 -19.22 6.19
N ARG A 67 -0.47 -18.41 5.19
CA ARG A 67 -1.31 -18.80 4.06
C ARG A 67 -0.50 -19.43 2.93
N GLY A 68 0.79 -19.60 3.10
CA GLY A 68 1.64 -20.22 2.09
C GLY A 68 2.36 -19.27 1.16
N PHE A 69 2.24 -17.96 1.38
CA PHE A 69 2.95 -16.98 0.55
C PHE A 69 4.43 -16.94 0.95
N ALA A 70 5.29 -16.70 -0.03
CA ALA A 70 6.72 -16.51 0.25
C ALA A 70 6.97 -15.25 1.07
N ASP A 71 6.19 -14.20 0.84
CA ASP A 71 6.25 -12.94 1.56
C ASP A 71 4.91 -12.21 1.35
N ILE A 72 4.81 -10.97 1.87
CA ILE A 72 3.62 -10.14 1.67
C ILE A 72 3.30 -10.06 0.19
N GLY A 73 2.02 -10.24 -0.16
CA GLY A 73 1.58 -10.24 -1.55
C GLY A 73 1.41 -8.85 -2.15
N TYR A 74 1.37 -7.80 -1.33
CA TYR A 74 1.23 -6.42 -1.79
C TYR A 74 2.59 -5.79 -2.05
N HIS A 75 2.60 -4.76 -2.86
CA HIS A 75 3.82 -3.97 -3.11
C HIS A 75 3.99 -2.86 -2.07
N PHE A 76 2.88 -2.33 -1.56
CA PHE A 76 2.88 -1.29 -0.53
C PHE A 76 1.83 -1.59 0.53
N TYR A 77 2.14 -1.24 1.77
CA TYR A 77 1.22 -1.35 2.90
C TYR A 77 1.22 -0.02 3.64
N VAL A 78 0.04 0.56 3.86
CA VAL A 78 -0.11 1.87 4.50
C VAL A 78 -0.76 1.66 5.85
N THR A 79 -0.01 1.89 6.93
CA THR A 79 -0.51 1.75 8.29
C THR A 79 -1.38 2.93 8.71
N ARG A 80 -2.09 2.80 9.83
CA ARG A 80 -3.09 3.80 10.26
C ARG A 80 -2.50 5.20 10.44
N ASP A 81 -1.23 5.27 10.80
CA ASP A 81 -0.52 6.55 10.95
C ASP A 81 -0.12 7.17 9.60
N GLY A 82 -0.41 6.50 8.50
CA GLY A 82 -0.08 6.98 7.17
C GLY A 82 1.31 6.60 6.69
N GLU A 83 2.03 5.79 7.46
CA GLU A 83 3.36 5.36 7.04
C GLU A 83 3.24 4.37 5.88
N ILE A 84 4.04 4.59 4.83
CA ILE A 84 4.05 3.74 3.65
C ILE A 84 5.21 2.76 3.77
N HIS A 85 4.88 1.48 3.83
CA HIS A 85 5.88 0.41 3.90
C HIS A 85 6.02 -0.24 2.54
N ARG A 86 7.24 -0.30 2.04
CA ARG A 86 7.54 -1.06 0.82
C ARG A 86 7.63 -2.53 1.18
N CYS A 87 6.92 -3.35 0.42
CA CYS A 87 6.85 -4.78 0.67
C CYS A 87 7.45 -5.54 -0.51
N ARG A 88 6.61 -6.06 -1.40
CA ARG A 88 7.14 -6.78 -2.56
C ARG A 88 7.73 -5.78 -3.56
N PRO A 89 8.91 -6.03 -4.12
CA PRO A 89 9.49 -5.13 -5.14
C PRO A 89 8.56 -4.98 -6.34
N LEU A 90 8.57 -3.81 -6.96
CA LEU A 90 7.69 -3.52 -8.10
C LEU A 90 7.97 -4.42 -9.31
N ASN A 91 9.20 -4.91 -9.45
CA ASN A 91 9.53 -5.81 -10.55
C ASN A 91 9.04 -7.24 -10.32
N GLN A 92 8.50 -7.54 -9.16
CA GLN A 92 7.94 -8.84 -8.85
C GLN A 92 6.43 -8.80 -8.96
N ILE A 93 5.87 -9.87 -9.53
CA ILE A 93 4.43 -10.04 -9.59
C ILE A 93 3.91 -10.24 -8.16
N GLY A 94 2.85 -9.53 -7.81
CA GLY A 94 2.25 -9.65 -6.49
C GLY A 94 1.38 -10.90 -6.34
N ALA A 95 0.78 -11.03 -5.16
CA ALA A 95 -0.18 -12.08 -4.87
C ALA A 95 -1.34 -11.44 -4.10
N HIS A 96 -2.17 -10.68 -4.81
CA HIS A 96 -3.23 -9.90 -4.16
C HIS A 96 -4.54 -9.84 -4.97
N ALA A 97 -4.51 -10.14 -6.26
CA ALA A 97 -5.69 -10.06 -7.12
C ALA A 97 -5.58 -11.11 -8.20
N ALA A 98 -6.14 -12.30 -7.95
CA ALA A 98 -6.04 -13.43 -8.87
C ALA A 98 -6.48 -13.04 -10.28
N GLY A 99 -5.68 -13.39 -11.26
CA GLY A 99 -5.94 -13.05 -12.66
C GLY A 99 -5.40 -11.68 -13.08
N TRP A 100 -4.99 -10.83 -12.13
CA TRP A 100 -4.53 -9.47 -12.43
C TRP A 100 -3.14 -9.17 -11.86
N ASN A 101 -2.56 -10.11 -11.13
CA ASN A 101 -1.29 -9.91 -10.42
C ASN A 101 -0.16 -9.52 -11.38
N ASP A 102 -0.13 -10.10 -12.57
CA ASP A 102 0.97 -9.90 -13.51
C ASP A 102 1.00 -8.49 -14.11
N GLN A 103 -0.10 -7.75 -14.05
CA GLN A 103 -0.19 -6.42 -14.65
C GLN A 103 -0.61 -5.34 -13.66
N SER A 104 -0.48 -5.60 -12.36
CA SER A 104 -0.93 -4.65 -11.35
C SER A 104 0.10 -4.43 -10.26
N VAL A 105 -0.06 -3.30 -9.58
CA VAL A 105 0.60 -3.01 -8.30
C VAL A 105 -0.47 -3.08 -7.22
N GLY A 106 -0.20 -3.85 -6.18
CA GLY A 106 -1.12 -3.98 -5.05
C GLY A 106 -0.73 -3.04 -3.91
N ILE A 107 -1.69 -2.23 -3.48
CA ILE A 107 -1.53 -1.30 -2.37
C ILE A 107 -2.58 -1.68 -1.34
N CYS A 108 -2.17 -1.91 -0.09
CA CYS A 108 -3.09 -2.30 0.98
C CYS A 108 -3.02 -1.27 2.09
N TYR A 109 -4.16 -0.88 2.66
CA TYR A 109 -4.17 -0.05 3.86
C TYR A 109 -4.66 -0.86 5.06
N GLU A 110 -4.11 -0.53 6.23
CA GLU A 110 -4.46 -1.18 7.48
C GLU A 110 -5.87 -0.79 7.90
N GLY A 111 -6.72 -1.80 8.16
CA GLY A 111 -8.10 -1.59 8.60
C GLY A 111 -9.12 -2.24 7.69
N GLY A 112 -10.26 -1.59 7.56
CA GLY A 112 -11.35 -2.03 6.70
C GLY A 112 -12.53 -2.63 7.42
N LEU A 113 -12.42 -2.91 8.73
CA LEU A 113 -13.52 -3.48 9.51
C LEU A 113 -13.82 -2.62 10.73
N ASP A 114 -15.10 -2.57 11.10
CA ASP A 114 -15.52 -1.95 12.36
C ASP A 114 -15.37 -2.93 13.54
N GLU A 115 -15.84 -2.53 14.70
CA GLU A 115 -15.70 -3.34 15.92
C GLU A 115 -16.56 -4.62 15.87
N SER A 116 -17.53 -4.67 14.97
CA SER A 116 -18.35 -5.86 14.73
C SER A 116 -17.82 -6.70 13.58
N LEU A 117 -16.63 -6.40 13.10
CA LEU A 117 -15.97 -7.06 11.97
C LEU A 117 -16.77 -6.91 10.67
N GLN A 118 -17.51 -5.81 10.53
CA GLN A 118 -18.24 -5.52 9.31
C GLN A 118 -17.40 -4.58 8.42
N PRO A 119 -17.42 -4.79 7.11
CA PRO A 119 -16.70 -3.92 6.19
C PRO A 119 -17.18 -2.48 6.30
N THR A 120 -16.22 -1.56 6.42
CA THR A 120 -16.50 -0.12 6.44
C THR A 120 -15.27 0.65 6.02
N ASP A 121 -15.45 1.91 5.65
CA ASP A 121 -14.32 2.76 5.30
C ASP A 121 -13.68 3.29 6.59
N THR A 122 -12.56 2.69 6.97
CA THR A 122 -11.83 3.03 8.19
C THR A 122 -10.59 3.87 7.92
N ARG A 123 -10.39 4.34 6.69
CA ARG A 123 -9.17 5.07 6.34
C ARG A 123 -9.06 6.33 7.18
N THR A 124 -7.92 6.47 7.85
CA THR A 124 -7.61 7.71 8.58
C THR A 124 -7.26 8.81 7.58
N TYR A 125 -7.28 10.06 8.05
CA TYR A 125 -6.84 11.17 7.20
C TYR A 125 -5.41 10.95 6.73
N ALA A 126 -4.53 10.48 7.61
CA ALA A 126 -3.14 10.19 7.27
C ALA A 126 -3.04 9.12 6.18
N GLN A 127 -3.87 8.09 6.25
CA GLN A 127 -3.92 7.06 5.21
C GLN A 127 -4.41 7.62 3.89
N LYS A 128 -5.42 8.47 3.91
CA LYS A 128 -5.92 9.08 2.67
C LYS A 128 -4.85 9.93 2.01
N CYS A 129 -4.11 10.71 2.80
CA CYS A 129 -2.99 11.49 2.27
C CYS A 129 -1.91 10.60 1.68
N ALA A 130 -1.55 9.52 2.38
CA ALA A 130 -0.52 8.60 1.90
C ALA A 130 -0.94 7.90 0.61
N LEU A 131 -2.19 7.47 0.52
CA LEU A 131 -2.71 6.84 -0.70
C LEU A 131 -2.68 7.82 -1.88
N MET A 132 -3.06 9.08 -1.64
CA MET A 132 -2.99 10.11 -2.68
C MET A 132 -1.56 10.35 -3.13
N ASP A 133 -0.61 10.31 -2.20
CA ASP A 133 0.80 10.49 -2.54
C ASP A 133 1.33 9.34 -3.39
N LEU A 134 0.85 8.11 -3.16
CA LEU A 134 1.26 6.97 -3.98
C LEU A 134 0.64 7.01 -5.37
N LEU A 135 -0.59 7.44 -5.46
CA LEU A 135 -1.32 7.44 -6.73
C LEU A 135 -0.97 8.67 -7.56
#